data_c40c2d94b3dfc016ffbdbdd9959b5caf
#
_entry.id   c40c2d94b3dfc016ffbdbdd9959b5caf
#
_cell.length_a   1.000
_cell.length_b   1.000
_cell.length_c   1.000
_cell.angle_alpha   90.00
_cell.angle_beta   90.00
_cell.angle_gamma   90.00
#
_symmetry.space_group_name_H-M   'P 1'
#
loop_
_entity.id
_entity.type
_entity.pdbx_description
1 polymer ?
#
loop_
_entity_poly.entity_id
_entity_poly.type
_entity_poly.pdbx_seq_one_letter_code
_entity_poly.pdbx_strand_id
1 'polypeptide(L)'
;MKKYITFGSPSIGKEEIRAVTKCMKSGWIGTGPLVKKFENNFAKYSKSKHAVAVGSCTAALHLSLNSIALNKGDEVIVPAMTFCSTVNSIIHSGYVPVLADVNLNTMNIDPNEIEKKISKKTKALVIVHFAGRPCDMKKILKIVKKYKLILIEDCAHSIESSYGQKKCGTFGMYGCFSFYVTKNLVTAEGGMILSNEKEKVGPIKQRALHGMSKDAWKRFSDKGYRHYDIIDAGFKYNMTDIQAAIGLEQLKKIKKHLKKRD
;
A
#
# COMPACT_ATOMS: atom_id res chain seq x y z
N MET A 1 -29.94 -7.46 27.05
CA MET A 1 -29.25 -6.29 26.47
C MET A 1 -28.99 -6.52 24.98
N LYS A 2 -29.37 -5.60 24.09
CA LYS A 2 -29.04 -5.71 22.67
C LYS A 2 -27.50 -5.57 22.52
N LYS A 3 -26.86 -6.58 21.95
CA LYS A 3 -25.41 -6.57 21.73
C LYS A 3 -25.09 -5.50 20.67
N TYR A 4 -24.36 -4.45 21.04
CA TYR A 4 -23.91 -3.43 20.10
C TYR A 4 -22.91 -4.03 19.12
N ILE A 5 -23.13 -3.86 17.82
CA ILE A 5 -22.23 -4.30 16.77
C ILE A 5 -21.33 -3.15 16.38
N THR A 6 -20.04 -3.24 16.75
CA THR A 6 -19.05 -2.24 16.42
C THR A 6 -18.65 -2.38 14.95
N PHE A 7 -18.70 -1.28 14.20
CA PHE A 7 -18.20 -1.26 12.81
C PHE A 7 -16.68 -1.54 12.77
N GLY A 8 -16.28 -2.48 11.92
CA GLY A 8 -14.87 -2.74 11.64
C GLY A 8 -14.07 -3.28 12.84
N SER A 9 -14.70 -4.02 13.77
CA SER A 9 -13.97 -4.66 14.86
C SER A 9 -12.98 -5.71 14.36
N PRO A 10 -11.68 -5.63 14.74
CA PRO A 10 -10.66 -6.56 14.27
C PRO A 10 -10.86 -7.95 14.87
N SER A 11 -10.60 -9.00 14.07
CA SER A 11 -10.62 -10.38 14.53
C SER A 11 -9.25 -10.80 15.04
N ILE A 12 -8.94 -10.49 16.29
CA ILE A 12 -7.71 -10.87 16.98
C ILE A 12 -7.94 -12.11 17.83
N GLY A 13 -7.09 -13.12 17.69
CA GLY A 13 -7.15 -14.37 18.42
C GLY A 13 -5.85 -14.70 19.17
N LYS A 14 -5.83 -15.92 19.72
CA LYS A 14 -4.67 -16.42 20.48
C LYS A 14 -3.39 -16.47 19.64
N GLU A 15 -3.50 -16.65 18.33
CA GLU A 15 -2.36 -16.76 17.43
C GLU A 15 -1.64 -15.41 17.29
N GLU A 16 -2.37 -14.31 17.08
CA GLU A 16 -1.80 -12.96 17.02
C GLU A 16 -1.16 -12.59 18.36
N ILE A 17 -1.83 -12.86 19.48
CA ILE A 17 -1.30 -12.58 20.83
C ILE A 17 0.01 -13.34 21.05
N ARG A 18 0.06 -14.64 20.72
CA ARG A 18 1.30 -15.44 20.82
C ARG A 18 2.41 -14.92 19.93
N ALA A 19 2.09 -14.52 18.69
CA ALA A 19 3.07 -14.00 17.74
C ALA A 19 3.70 -12.70 18.25
N VAL A 20 2.89 -11.78 18.76
CA VAL A 20 3.36 -10.51 19.37
C VAL A 20 4.19 -10.79 20.62
N THR A 21 3.73 -11.65 21.52
CA THR A 21 4.47 -12.04 22.73
C THR A 21 5.84 -12.63 22.38
N LYS A 22 5.91 -13.51 21.35
CA LYS A 22 7.17 -14.08 20.88
C LYS A 22 8.09 -13.00 20.29
N CYS A 23 7.56 -12.06 19.53
CA CYS A 23 8.31 -10.92 19.00
C CYS A 23 8.91 -10.08 20.13
N MET A 24 8.11 -9.71 21.13
CA MET A 24 8.57 -8.93 22.27
C MET A 24 9.67 -9.65 23.06
N LYS A 25 9.51 -10.96 23.34
CA LYS A 25 10.50 -11.79 24.03
C LYS A 25 11.81 -11.92 23.27
N SER A 26 11.82 -11.77 21.94
CA SER A 26 13.05 -11.80 21.13
C SER A 26 13.90 -10.54 21.26
N GLY A 27 13.36 -9.45 21.84
CA GLY A 27 13.99 -8.14 21.88
C GLY A 27 13.99 -7.39 20.55
N TRP A 28 13.67 -8.04 19.44
CA TRP A 28 13.62 -7.42 18.11
C TRP A 28 12.22 -6.90 17.81
N ILE A 29 11.93 -5.66 18.22
CA ILE A 29 10.60 -5.06 18.14
C ILE A 29 10.47 -4.00 17.02
N GLY A 30 11.59 -3.45 16.52
CA GLY A 30 11.64 -2.53 15.38
C GLY A 30 11.50 -3.23 14.04
N THR A 31 11.96 -2.61 12.95
CA THR A 31 11.98 -3.26 11.62
C THR A 31 13.02 -4.38 11.59
N GLY A 32 12.61 -5.57 11.21
CA GLY A 32 13.49 -6.74 11.25
C GLY A 32 13.01 -7.94 10.44
N PRO A 33 13.34 -9.16 10.93
CA PRO A 33 13.09 -10.40 10.19
C PRO A 33 11.61 -10.70 9.96
N LEU A 34 10.70 -10.31 10.88
CA LEU A 34 9.26 -10.55 10.71
C LEU A 34 8.67 -9.64 9.63
N VAL A 35 9.10 -8.38 9.54
CA VAL A 35 8.74 -7.48 8.44
C VAL A 35 9.14 -8.10 7.11
N LYS A 36 10.40 -8.57 6.98
CA LYS A 36 10.88 -9.22 5.77
C LYS A 36 10.06 -10.45 5.39
N LYS A 37 9.71 -11.28 6.38
CA LYS A 37 8.86 -12.46 6.18
C LYS A 37 7.44 -12.07 5.74
N PHE A 38 6.87 -11.02 6.33
CA PHE A 38 5.54 -10.52 5.96
C PHE A 38 5.53 -9.98 4.54
N GLU A 39 6.53 -9.17 4.13
CA GLU A 39 6.71 -8.72 2.74
C GLU A 39 6.71 -9.90 1.75
N ASN A 40 7.53 -10.91 2.01
CA ASN A 40 7.64 -12.07 1.12
C ASN A 40 6.32 -12.86 1.01
N ASN A 41 5.64 -13.08 2.15
CA ASN A 41 4.37 -13.81 2.17
C ASN A 41 3.24 -13.02 1.50
N PHE A 42 3.22 -11.70 1.69
CA PHE A 42 2.22 -10.83 1.07
C PHE A 42 2.43 -10.73 -0.45
N ALA A 43 3.67 -10.60 -0.91
CA ALA A 43 4.01 -10.66 -2.34
C ALA A 43 3.54 -11.98 -2.97
N LYS A 44 3.80 -13.11 -2.32
CA LYS A 44 3.33 -14.43 -2.77
C LYS A 44 1.80 -14.51 -2.82
N TYR A 45 1.10 -14.03 -1.79
CA TYR A 45 -0.36 -14.01 -1.73
C TYR A 45 -0.96 -13.17 -2.86
N SER A 46 -0.41 -12.00 -3.11
CA SER A 46 -0.86 -11.04 -4.12
C SER A 46 -0.38 -11.38 -5.54
N LYS A 47 0.45 -12.40 -5.71
CA LYS A 47 1.11 -12.74 -6.98
C LYS A 47 1.92 -11.56 -7.55
N SER A 48 2.49 -10.72 -6.70
CA SER A 48 3.44 -9.67 -7.05
C SER A 48 4.88 -10.15 -6.87
N LYS A 49 5.82 -9.58 -7.61
CA LYS A 49 7.24 -9.92 -7.47
C LYS A 49 7.86 -9.37 -6.18
N HIS A 50 7.42 -8.18 -5.76
CA HIS A 50 8.00 -7.47 -4.62
C HIS A 50 6.92 -6.83 -3.76
N ALA A 51 7.24 -6.71 -2.46
CA ALA A 51 6.44 -5.99 -1.48
C ALA A 51 7.34 -5.19 -0.54
N VAL A 52 6.89 -4.02 -0.10
CA VAL A 52 7.54 -3.18 0.91
C VAL A 52 6.52 -2.83 1.98
N ALA A 53 6.78 -3.26 3.21
CA ALA A 53 5.92 -2.97 4.35
C ALA A 53 6.22 -1.57 4.91
N VAL A 54 5.15 -0.82 5.18
CA VAL A 54 5.20 0.56 5.68
C VAL A 54 4.19 0.79 6.80
N GLY A 55 4.31 1.92 7.51
CA GLY A 55 3.51 2.23 8.69
C GLY A 55 2.02 2.50 8.43
N SER A 56 1.61 2.81 7.19
CA SER A 56 0.21 3.04 6.81
C SER A 56 0.02 3.00 5.29
N CYS A 57 -1.23 2.90 4.82
CA CYS A 57 -1.53 3.08 3.39
C CYS A 57 -1.23 4.51 2.91
N THR A 58 -1.43 5.51 3.75
CA THR A 58 -1.06 6.90 3.46
C THR A 58 0.44 7.01 3.16
N ALA A 59 1.27 6.38 3.99
CA ALA A 59 2.72 6.29 3.74
C ALA A 59 3.03 5.53 2.44
N ALA A 60 2.27 4.47 2.13
CA ALA A 60 2.41 3.73 0.88
C ALA A 60 2.12 4.60 -0.35
N LEU A 61 1.00 5.32 -0.34
CA LEU A 61 0.60 6.24 -1.41
C LEU A 61 1.62 7.37 -1.60
N HIS A 62 2.03 8.02 -0.49
CA HIS A 62 2.99 9.11 -0.53
C HIS A 62 4.36 8.66 -1.06
N LEU A 63 4.91 7.55 -0.57
CA LEU A 63 6.17 7.00 -1.07
C LEU A 63 6.09 6.61 -2.55
N SER A 64 4.97 6.02 -2.98
CA SER A 64 4.76 5.64 -4.38
C SER A 64 4.74 6.87 -5.29
N LEU A 65 4.00 7.92 -4.90
CA LEU A 65 3.95 9.19 -5.64
C LEU A 65 5.31 9.91 -5.62
N ASN A 66 5.96 9.99 -4.47
CA ASN A 66 7.27 10.63 -4.33
C ASN A 66 8.37 9.91 -5.14
N SER A 67 8.21 8.61 -5.45
CA SER A 67 9.21 7.83 -6.20
C SER A 67 9.01 7.81 -7.71
N ILE A 68 7.93 8.38 -8.25
CA ILE A 68 7.71 8.45 -9.70
C ILE A 68 8.39 9.64 -10.39
N ALA A 69 9.06 10.49 -9.61
CA ALA A 69 9.90 11.59 -10.09
C ALA A 69 9.22 12.51 -11.14
N LEU A 70 7.98 12.93 -10.87
CA LEU A 70 7.31 13.97 -11.65
C LEU A 70 7.83 15.37 -11.29
N ASN A 71 7.57 16.35 -12.14
CA ASN A 71 7.90 17.74 -11.85
C ASN A 71 6.85 18.37 -10.92
N LYS A 72 7.26 19.34 -10.13
CA LYS A 72 6.35 20.16 -9.34
C LYS A 72 5.30 20.80 -10.26
N GLY A 73 4.01 20.63 -9.92
CA GLY A 73 2.91 21.15 -10.74
C GLY A 73 2.40 20.21 -11.82
N ASP A 74 3.02 19.03 -12.03
CA ASP A 74 2.43 17.97 -12.85
C ASP A 74 1.11 17.49 -12.21
N GLU A 75 0.17 17.12 -13.06
CA GLU A 75 -1.16 16.71 -12.65
C GLU A 75 -1.27 15.20 -12.45
N VAL A 76 -1.96 14.83 -11.37
CA VAL A 76 -2.32 13.44 -11.06
C VAL A 76 -3.84 13.32 -10.96
N ILE A 77 -4.45 12.56 -11.86
CA ILE A 77 -5.89 12.31 -11.82
C ILE A 77 -6.21 11.34 -10.69
N VAL A 78 -7.29 11.61 -9.96
CA VAL A 78 -7.73 10.84 -8.79
C VAL A 78 -9.26 10.88 -8.70
N PRO A 79 -9.95 9.82 -8.20
CA PRO A 79 -11.40 9.85 -8.06
C PRO A 79 -11.85 10.92 -7.06
N ALA A 80 -12.95 11.61 -7.34
CA ALA A 80 -13.57 12.58 -6.44
C ALA A 80 -14.11 11.89 -5.16
N MET A 81 -14.51 10.62 -5.26
CA MET A 81 -14.94 9.82 -4.12
C MET A 81 -13.80 8.92 -3.66
N THR A 82 -13.08 9.36 -2.64
CA THR A 82 -11.98 8.62 -2.01
C THR A 82 -11.79 9.06 -0.57
N PHE A 83 -10.95 8.33 0.18
CA PHE A 83 -10.47 8.81 1.46
C PHE A 83 -9.45 9.94 1.25
N CYS A 84 -9.46 10.94 2.11
CA CYS A 84 -8.64 12.16 1.94
C CYS A 84 -7.15 11.88 1.73
N SER A 85 -6.60 10.78 2.30
CA SER A 85 -5.19 10.44 2.15
C SER A 85 -4.75 10.23 0.71
N THR A 86 -5.64 9.76 -0.17
CA THR A 86 -5.33 9.56 -1.60
C THR A 86 -5.00 10.89 -2.26
N VAL A 87 -5.80 11.93 -2.00
CA VAL A 87 -5.59 13.30 -2.51
C VAL A 87 -4.43 13.99 -1.78
N ASN A 88 -4.38 13.90 -0.44
CA ASN A 88 -3.34 14.52 0.36
C ASN A 88 -1.95 14.03 -0.03
N SER A 89 -1.79 12.74 -0.35
CA SER A 89 -0.51 12.18 -0.79
C SER A 89 -0.01 12.80 -2.10
N ILE A 90 -0.92 13.18 -3.01
CA ILE A 90 -0.58 13.90 -4.25
C ILE A 90 -0.06 15.30 -3.91
N ILE A 91 -0.78 16.04 -3.05
CA ILE A 91 -0.41 17.40 -2.63
C ILE A 91 0.93 17.39 -1.90
N HIS A 92 1.13 16.47 -0.95
CA HIS A 92 2.37 16.34 -0.19
C HIS A 92 3.58 15.97 -1.06
N SER A 93 3.33 15.31 -2.21
CA SER A 93 4.38 15.02 -3.20
C SER A 93 4.68 16.22 -4.12
N GLY A 94 3.99 17.37 -3.95
CA GLY A 94 4.18 18.58 -4.75
C GLY A 94 3.45 18.57 -6.10
N TYR A 95 2.52 17.63 -6.30
CA TYR A 95 1.74 17.50 -7.54
C TYR A 95 0.35 18.11 -7.39
N VAL A 96 -0.33 18.32 -8.51
CA VAL A 96 -1.68 18.90 -8.55
C VAL A 96 -2.72 17.77 -8.69
N PRO A 97 -3.60 17.55 -7.71
CA PRO A 97 -4.67 16.59 -7.86
C PRO A 97 -5.74 17.12 -8.81
N VAL A 98 -6.14 16.30 -9.78
CA VAL A 98 -7.25 16.57 -10.71
C VAL A 98 -8.36 15.56 -10.45
N LEU A 99 -9.49 16.05 -9.93
CA LEU A 99 -10.60 15.19 -9.57
C LEU A 99 -11.39 14.74 -10.80
N ALA A 100 -11.56 13.43 -10.96
CA ALA A 100 -12.47 12.83 -11.94
C ALA A 100 -13.64 12.17 -11.21
N ASP A 101 -14.83 12.31 -11.78
CA ASP A 101 -16.05 11.80 -11.15
C ASP A 101 -16.12 10.27 -11.21
N VAL A 102 -17.00 9.71 -10.41
CA VAL A 102 -17.21 8.29 -10.25
C VAL A 102 -18.48 7.83 -10.97
N ASN A 103 -18.50 6.58 -11.37
CA ASN A 103 -19.70 5.94 -11.89
C ASN A 103 -20.64 5.61 -10.72
N LEU A 104 -21.87 6.11 -10.75
CA LEU A 104 -22.85 5.98 -9.66
C LEU A 104 -23.18 4.53 -9.29
N ASN A 105 -23.14 3.60 -10.26
CA ASN A 105 -23.45 2.18 -10.00
C ASN A 105 -22.30 1.42 -9.34
N THR A 106 -21.06 1.91 -9.47
CA THR A 106 -19.87 1.21 -8.98
C THR A 106 -19.14 1.96 -7.88
N MET A 107 -19.36 3.27 -7.79
CA MET A 107 -18.63 4.22 -6.94
C MET A 107 -17.12 4.26 -7.21
N ASN A 108 -16.68 3.62 -8.27
CA ASN A 108 -15.30 3.68 -8.76
C ASN A 108 -15.18 4.80 -9.81
N ILE A 109 -13.95 5.29 -9.98
CA ILE A 109 -13.65 6.32 -10.99
C ILE A 109 -14.19 5.92 -12.36
N ASP A 110 -14.87 6.85 -13.05
CA ASP A 110 -15.40 6.59 -14.39
C ASP A 110 -14.29 6.79 -15.43
N PRO A 111 -13.99 5.76 -16.25
CA PRO A 111 -13.00 5.89 -17.32
C PRO A 111 -13.29 7.03 -18.32
N ASN A 112 -14.55 7.36 -18.57
CA ASN A 112 -14.92 8.46 -19.47
C ASN A 112 -14.55 9.82 -18.82
N GLU A 113 -14.73 9.95 -17.50
CA GLU A 113 -14.37 11.17 -16.78
C GLU A 113 -12.84 11.32 -16.68
N ILE A 114 -12.09 10.23 -16.61
CA ILE A 114 -10.63 10.28 -16.70
C ILE A 114 -10.20 10.96 -17.99
N GLU A 115 -10.70 10.50 -19.16
CA GLU A 115 -10.28 11.04 -20.46
C GLU A 115 -10.60 12.53 -20.62
N LYS A 116 -11.74 13.00 -20.09
CA LYS A 116 -12.12 14.42 -20.10
C LYS A 116 -11.17 15.32 -19.30
N LYS A 117 -10.49 14.77 -18.30
CA LYS A 117 -9.61 15.51 -17.40
C LYS A 117 -8.14 15.49 -17.82
N ILE A 118 -7.78 14.70 -18.85
CA ILE A 118 -6.39 14.62 -19.31
C ILE A 118 -5.94 15.91 -19.97
N SER A 119 -4.83 16.45 -19.52
CA SER A 119 -4.14 17.61 -20.09
C SER A 119 -2.69 17.27 -20.46
N LYS A 120 -1.95 18.21 -21.03
CA LYS A 120 -0.49 18.07 -21.28
C LYS A 120 0.31 17.90 -19.99
N LYS A 121 -0.21 18.38 -18.86
CA LYS A 121 0.41 18.27 -17.53
C LYS A 121 0.10 16.95 -16.82
N THR A 122 -0.90 16.20 -17.27
CA THR A 122 -1.29 14.93 -16.65
C THR A 122 -0.21 13.88 -16.89
N LYS A 123 0.34 13.32 -15.80
CA LYS A 123 1.44 12.33 -15.84
C LYS A 123 1.10 11.02 -15.13
N ALA A 124 0.18 11.05 -14.18
CA ALA A 124 -0.19 9.87 -13.41
C ALA A 124 -1.69 9.79 -13.14
N LEU A 125 -2.13 8.60 -12.83
CA LEU A 125 -3.49 8.27 -12.44
C LEU A 125 -3.42 7.45 -11.14
N VAL A 126 -4.11 7.90 -10.10
CA VAL A 126 -4.37 7.11 -8.89
C VAL A 126 -5.82 6.64 -8.95
N ILE A 127 -6.04 5.34 -8.91
CA ILE A 127 -7.38 4.76 -8.83
C ILE A 127 -7.62 4.16 -7.46
N VAL A 128 -8.87 4.10 -7.04
CA VAL A 128 -9.28 3.46 -5.77
C VAL A 128 -10.24 2.32 -6.10
N HIS A 129 -9.94 1.13 -5.60
CA HIS A 129 -10.87 0.00 -5.69
C HIS A 129 -11.86 0.09 -4.53
N PHE A 130 -12.89 0.94 -4.72
CA PHE A 130 -13.81 1.33 -3.66
C PHE A 130 -14.56 0.12 -3.09
N ALA A 131 -14.63 0.05 -1.76
CA ALA A 131 -15.28 -1.04 -1.00
C ALA A 131 -14.85 -2.47 -1.42
N GLY A 132 -13.67 -2.62 -2.01
CA GLY A 132 -13.16 -3.89 -2.51
C GLY A 132 -13.63 -4.25 -3.93
N ARG A 133 -14.48 -3.43 -4.55
CA ARG A 133 -14.89 -3.63 -5.94
C ARG A 133 -13.79 -3.16 -6.89
N PRO A 134 -13.26 -4.02 -7.77
CA PRO A 134 -12.26 -3.58 -8.75
C PRO A 134 -12.80 -2.52 -9.70
N CYS A 135 -11.97 -1.53 -10.06
CA CYS A 135 -12.26 -0.61 -11.15
C CYS A 135 -12.36 -1.35 -12.49
N ASP A 136 -12.92 -0.73 -13.53
CA ASP A 136 -12.89 -1.25 -14.90
C ASP A 136 -11.47 -1.21 -15.47
N MET A 137 -10.65 -2.18 -15.04
CA MET A 137 -9.23 -2.23 -15.39
C MET A 137 -9.00 -2.37 -16.89
N LYS A 138 -9.95 -2.99 -17.63
CA LYS A 138 -9.84 -3.11 -19.08
C LYS A 138 -9.86 -1.75 -19.78
N LYS A 139 -10.76 -0.85 -19.37
CA LYS A 139 -10.83 0.52 -19.92
C LYS A 139 -9.70 1.39 -19.40
N ILE A 140 -9.43 1.34 -18.10
CA ILE A 140 -8.38 2.14 -17.46
C ILE A 140 -6.99 1.84 -18.05
N LEU A 141 -6.64 0.57 -18.25
CA LEU A 141 -5.35 0.22 -18.85
C LEU A 141 -5.21 0.68 -20.32
N LYS A 142 -6.32 0.76 -21.07
CA LYS A 142 -6.29 1.36 -22.42
C LYS A 142 -5.97 2.86 -22.36
N ILE A 143 -6.57 3.59 -21.41
CA ILE A 143 -6.29 5.02 -21.18
C ILE A 143 -4.85 5.21 -20.75
N VAL A 144 -4.40 4.46 -19.75
CA VAL A 144 -3.01 4.50 -19.25
C VAL A 144 -2.00 4.28 -20.38
N LYS A 145 -2.23 3.31 -21.26
CA LYS A 145 -1.36 3.05 -22.42
C LYS A 145 -1.44 4.17 -23.46
N LYS A 146 -2.64 4.64 -23.80
CA LYS A 146 -2.86 5.69 -24.81
C LYS A 146 -2.17 6.99 -24.45
N TYR A 147 -2.24 7.38 -23.17
CA TYR A 147 -1.71 8.66 -22.69
C TYR A 147 -0.37 8.51 -21.95
N LYS A 148 0.20 7.31 -21.91
CA LYS A 148 1.49 7.00 -21.24
C LYS A 148 1.51 7.43 -19.77
N LEU A 149 0.40 7.24 -19.06
CA LEU A 149 0.26 7.62 -17.65
C LEU A 149 0.92 6.58 -16.74
N ILE A 150 1.42 7.05 -15.60
CA ILE A 150 1.84 6.16 -14.50
C ILE A 150 0.59 5.81 -13.70
N LEU A 151 0.32 4.51 -13.50
CA LEU A 151 -0.82 4.03 -12.73
C LEU A 151 -0.39 3.61 -11.33
N ILE A 152 -1.09 4.14 -10.31
CA ILE A 152 -1.00 3.73 -8.91
C ILE A 152 -2.39 3.27 -8.46
N GLU A 153 -2.45 2.14 -7.76
CA GLU A 153 -3.69 1.55 -7.26
C GLU A 153 -3.78 1.75 -5.75
N ASP A 154 -4.77 2.50 -5.29
CA ASP A 154 -5.18 2.50 -3.88
C ASP A 154 -6.05 1.27 -3.62
N CYS A 155 -5.45 0.32 -2.93
CA CYS A 155 -6.01 -0.98 -2.60
C CYS A 155 -6.40 -1.09 -1.12
N ALA A 156 -6.65 0.04 -0.44
CA ALA A 156 -6.97 0.04 1.00
C ALA A 156 -8.17 -0.83 1.37
N HIS A 157 -9.06 -1.14 0.42
CA HIS A 157 -10.24 -2.00 0.62
C HIS A 157 -10.19 -3.32 -0.17
N SER A 158 -9.14 -3.58 -0.96
CA SER A 158 -9.19 -4.62 -2.01
C SER A 158 -8.14 -5.72 -1.90
N ILE A 159 -7.73 -6.06 -0.67
CA ILE A 159 -6.69 -7.06 -0.43
C ILE A 159 -7.04 -8.45 -1.01
N GLU A 160 -8.32 -8.85 -0.99
CA GLU A 160 -8.78 -10.12 -1.55
C GLU A 160 -9.18 -10.01 -3.02
N SER A 161 -9.41 -8.78 -3.52
CA SER A 161 -10.07 -8.52 -4.80
C SER A 161 -9.20 -8.88 -6.01
N SER A 162 -9.88 -9.24 -7.09
CA SER A 162 -9.25 -9.55 -8.38
C SER A 162 -10.14 -9.04 -9.51
N TYR A 163 -9.52 -8.59 -10.60
CA TYR A 163 -10.20 -8.33 -11.87
C TYR A 163 -9.79 -9.43 -12.86
N GLY A 164 -10.74 -10.30 -13.20
CA GLY A 164 -10.42 -11.56 -13.84
C GLY A 164 -9.50 -12.41 -12.96
N GLN A 165 -8.40 -12.90 -13.49
CA GLN A 165 -7.44 -13.73 -12.75
C GLN A 165 -6.32 -12.94 -12.07
N LYS A 166 -6.29 -11.60 -12.24
CA LYS A 166 -5.21 -10.76 -11.75
C LYS A 166 -5.65 -10.01 -10.49
N LYS A 167 -4.82 -10.04 -9.44
CA LYS A 167 -5.07 -9.38 -8.17
C LYS A 167 -5.03 -7.86 -8.31
N CYS A 168 -5.94 -7.14 -7.63
CA CYS A 168 -5.82 -5.69 -7.45
C CYS A 168 -4.49 -5.35 -6.78
N GLY A 169 -3.91 -4.20 -7.14
CA GLY A 169 -2.60 -3.76 -6.68
C GLY A 169 -1.42 -4.34 -7.47
N THR A 170 -1.69 -5.04 -8.59
CA THR A 170 -0.64 -5.58 -9.46
C THR A 170 -0.75 -5.11 -10.92
N PHE A 171 -1.72 -4.24 -11.23
CA PHE A 171 -1.94 -3.71 -12.57
C PHE A 171 -1.07 -2.50 -12.88
N GLY A 172 -0.91 -1.61 -11.91
CA GLY A 172 -0.10 -0.41 -12.01
C GLY A 172 1.36 -0.61 -11.65
N MET A 173 2.13 0.49 -11.66
CA MET A 173 3.50 0.52 -11.17
C MET A 173 3.57 0.19 -9.69
N TYR A 174 2.59 0.69 -8.92
CA TYR A 174 2.45 0.45 -7.49
C TYR A 174 1.02 0.11 -7.10
N GLY A 175 0.87 -0.82 -6.15
CA GLY A 175 -0.38 -1.09 -5.45
C GLY A 175 -0.20 -0.84 -3.96
N CYS A 176 -1.04 0.02 -3.36
CA CYS A 176 -0.93 0.48 -1.98
C CYS A 176 -2.03 -0.11 -1.11
N PHE A 177 -1.69 -0.82 -0.06
CA PHE A 177 -2.63 -1.54 0.81
C PHE A 177 -2.64 -0.96 2.23
N SER A 178 -3.78 -1.08 2.89
CA SER A 178 -3.99 -0.69 4.29
C SER A 178 -4.17 -1.91 5.18
N PHE A 179 -3.55 -1.84 6.36
CA PHE A 179 -3.75 -2.81 7.44
C PHE A 179 -4.27 -2.13 8.71
N TYR A 180 -4.95 -0.99 8.53
CA TYR A 180 -5.63 -0.29 9.61
C TYR A 180 -6.68 -1.19 10.28
N VAL A 181 -7.01 -0.90 11.52
CA VAL A 181 -7.84 -1.75 12.38
C VAL A 181 -9.20 -2.16 11.81
N THR A 182 -9.78 -1.38 10.88
CA THR A 182 -11.07 -1.68 10.23
C THR A 182 -10.95 -2.50 8.94
N LYS A 183 -9.73 -2.81 8.50
CA LYS A 183 -9.49 -3.51 7.23
C LYS A 183 -9.63 -5.04 7.36
N ASN A 184 -9.70 -5.72 6.23
CA ASN A 184 -9.87 -7.17 6.16
C ASN A 184 -8.65 -7.98 6.62
N LEU A 185 -7.47 -7.37 6.62
CA LEU A 185 -6.25 -7.80 7.28
C LEU A 185 -5.74 -6.63 8.10
N VAL A 186 -5.45 -6.84 9.38
CA VAL A 186 -5.09 -5.76 10.29
C VAL A 186 -3.71 -5.98 10.93
N THR A 187 -3.02 -4.87 11.23
CA THR A 187 -1.77 -4.85 12.00
C THR A 187 -1.76 -3.75 13.06
N ALA A 188 -2.94 -3.33 13.54
CA ALA A 188 -3.25 -2.09 14.25
C ALA A 188 -3.12 -0.88 13.31
N GLU A 189 -1.91 -0.47 13.01
CA GLU A 189 -1.54 0.42 11.91
C GLU A 189 -0.61 -0.34 10.95
N GLY A 190 -0.65 0.00 9.67
CA GLY A 190 0.23 -0.61 8.68
C GLY A 190 -0.22 -0.43 7.25
N GLY A 191 0.70 -0.67 6.33
CA GLY A 191 0.46 -0.66 4.90
C GLY A 191 1.48 -1.52 4.16
N MET A 192 1.23 -1.69 2.86
CA MET A 192 2.12 -2.42 1.97
C MET A 192 2.13 -1.77 0.59
N ILE A 193 3.30 -1.68 -0.01
CA ILE A 193 3.46 -1.30 -1.42
C ILE A 193 3.84 -2.56 -2.19
N LEU A 194 3.10 -2.85 -3.26
CA LEU A 194 3.47 -3.86 -4.25
C LEU A 194 4.09 -3.22 -5.48
N SER A 195 5.08 -3.88 -6.06
CA SER A 195 5.59 -3.56 -7.40
C SER A 195 6.14 -4.82 -8.08
N ASN A 196 6.03 -4.87 -9.39
CA ASN A 196 6.65 -5.92 -10.21
C ASN A 196 8.03 -5.52 -10.76
N GLU A 197 8.47 -4.29 -10.51
CA GLU A 197 9.72 -3.70 -10.98
C GLU A 197 10.74 -3.66 -9.83
N LYS A 198 11.82 -4.44 -9.95
CA LYS A 198 12.82 -4.60 -8.89
C LYS A 198 13.56 -3.28 -8.56
N GLU A 199 13.84 -2.49 -9.56
CA GLU A 199 14.54 -1.20 -9.45
C GLU A 199 13.74 -0.17 -8.67
N LYS A 200 12.41 -0.27 -8.66
CA LYS A 200 11.52 0.65 -7.92
C LYS A 200 11.48 0.39 -6.42
N VAL A 201 11.82 -0.82 -5.98
CA VAL A 201 11.68 -1.25 -4.58
C VAL A 201 12.79 -0.69 -3.68
N GLY A 202 14.01 -0.62 -4.18
CA GLY A 202 15.16 -0.12 -3.43
C GLY A 202 14.97 1.32 -2.93
N PRO A 203 14.68 2.28 -3.81
CA PRO A 203 14.43 3.68 -3.44
C PRO A 203 13.28 3.84 -2.43
N ILE A 204 12.19 3.08 -2.58
CA ILE A 204 11.07 3.11 -1.63
C ILE A 204 11.52 2.68 -0.23
N LYS A 205 12.28 1.58 -0.10
CA LYS A 205 12.79 1.11 1.19
C LYS A 205 13.73 2.11 1.85
N GLN A 206 14.58 2.75 1.07
CA GLN A 206 15.48 3.81 1.55
C GLN A 206 14.68 5.00 2.06
N ARG A 207 13.76 5.53 1.26
CA ARG A 207 12.93 6.68 1.63
C ARG A 207 12.00 6.38 2.82
N ALA A 208 11.50 5.14 2.95
CA ALA A 208 10.71 4.74 4.11
C ALA A 208 11.50 4.78 5.43
N LEU A 209 12.83 4.81 5.39
CA LEU A 209 13.71 4.84 6.55
C LEU A 209 14.77 5.94 6.39
N HIS A 210 14.35 7.21 6.47
CA HIS A 210 15.20 8.41 6.47
C HIS A 210 16.17 8.57 5.27
N GLY A 211 15.97 7.85 4.16
CA GLY A 211 16.92 7.86 3.06
C GLY A 211 18.26 7.16 3.35
N MET A 212 18.30 6.32 4.38
CA MET A 212 19.50 5.57 4.77
C MET A 212 19.90 4.54 3.72
N SER A 213 21.20 4.33 3.54
CA SER A 213 21.73 3.28 2.66
C SER A 213 21.27 1.88 3.08
N LYS A 214 21.36 0.91 2.16
CA LYS A 214 20.84 -0.46 2.36
C LYS A 214 21.37 -1.18 3.61
N ASP A 215 22.52 -0.80 4.09
CA ASP A 215 23.16 -1.46 5.23
C ASP A 215 22.82 -0.83 6.59
N ALA A 216 22.06 0.26 6.61
CA ALA A 216 21.73 0.97 7.85
C ALA A 216 20.98 0.11 8.88
N TRP A 217 20.16 -0.85 8.47
CA TRP A 217 19.47 -1.76 9.39
C TRP A 217 20.39 -2.84 9.96
N LYS A 218 21.54 -3.13 9.31
CA LYS A 218 22.56 -4.09 9.78
C LYS A 218 23.47 -3.53 10.88
N ARG A 219 23.36 -2.22 11.17
CA ARG A 219 24.18 -1.54 12.21
C ARG A 219 24.08 -2.16 13.61
N PHE A 220 22.99 -2.86 13.89
CA PHE A 220 22.76 -3.59 15.14
C PHE A 220 22.92 -5.11 14.99
N SER A 221 23.59 -5.59 13.94
CA SER A 221 23.86 -7.01 13.77
C SER A 221 25.02 -7.45 14.66
N ASP A 222 25.09 -8.75 14.98
CA ASP A 222 26.15 -9.38 15.77
C ASP A 222 27.57 -9.21 15.19
N LYS A 223 27.68 -8.63 13.98
CA LYS A 223 28.94 -8.37 13.27
C LYS A 223 29.53 -6.98 13.52
N GLY A 224 29.06 -6.27 14.55
CA GLY A 224 29.53 -4.94 14.93
C GLY A 224 28.88 -3.78 14.14
N TYR A 225 29.30 -2.55 14.49
CA TYR A 225 28.82 -1.32 13.87
C TYR A 225 29.24 -1.26 12.40
N ARG A 226 28.28 -0.95 11.52
CA ARG A 226 28.53 -0.60 10.12
C ARG A 226 28.10 0.83 9.85
N HIS A 227 29.01 1.57 9.23
CA HIS A 227 28.70 2.92 8.75
C HIS A 227 27.57 2.87 7.71
N TYR A 228 26.72 3.88 7.71
CA TYR A 228 25.65 4.08 6.73
C TYR A 228 25.62 5.54 6.29
N ASP A 229 25.24 5.77 5.06
CA ASP A 229 25.11 7.10 4.49
C ASP A 229 23.63 7.49 4.42
N ILE A 230 23.36 8.79 4.48
CA ILE A 230 22.06 9.36 4.11
C ILE A 230 22.15 9.73 2.65
N ILE A 231 21.41 9.01 1.80
CA ILE A 231 21.47 9.14 0.34
C ILE A 231 20.42 10.12 -0.16
N ASP A 232 19.31 10.27 0.56
CA ASP A 232 18.16 11.08 0.20
C ASP A 232 17.44 11.60 1.45
N ALA A 233 16.68 12.66 1.33
CA ALA A 233 15.78 13.14 2.37
C ALA A 233 14.54 12.23 2.44
N GLY A 234 14.63 11.19 3.25
CA GLY A 234 13.56 10.21 3.41
C GLY A 234 12.63 10.50 4.59
N PHE A 235 11.73 9.55 4.82
CA PHE A 235 10.66 9.64 5.83
C PHE A 235 10.85 8.57 6.91
N LYS A 236 10.09 8.67 8.00
CA LYS A 236 9.99 7.63 9.03
C LYS A 236 8.69 6.84 8.85
N TYR A 237 8.62 6.00 7.83
CA TYR A 237 7.43 5.27 7.40
C TYR A 237 7.57 3.74 7.45
N ASN A 238 8.63 3.23 8.03
CA ASN A 238 8.88 1.79 8.17
C ASN A 238 7.87 1.11 9.10
N MET A 239 7.53 -0.15 8.80
CA MET A 239 6.77 -1.04 9.68
C MET A 239 7.67 -1.67 10.74
N THR A 240 7.11 -2.03 11.89
CA THR A 240 7.78 -2.76 12.98
C THR A 240 7.52 -4.26 12.91
N ASP A 241 8.40 -5.07 13.54
CA ASP A 241 8.20 -6.51 13.65
C ASP A 241 6.99 -6.88 14.51
N ILE A 242 6.59 -6.02 15.48
CA ILE A 242 5.34 -6.21 16.24
C ILE A 242 4.12 -6.20 15.31
N GLN A 243 4.02 -5.18 14.44
CA GLN A 243 2.95 -5.09 13.44
C GLN A 243 3.00 -6.26 12.45
N ALA A 244 4.19 -6.60 11.97
CA ALA A 244 4.39 -7.72 11.05
C ALA A 244 4.03 -9.08 11.69
N ALA A 245 4.26 -9.27 12.99
CA ALA A 245 3.85 -10.47 13.71
C ALA A 245 2.34 -10.68 13.64
N ILE A 246 1.55 -9.63 13.86
CA ILE A 246 0.10 -9.67 13.69
C ILE A 246 -0.25 -9.98 12.24
N GLY A 247 0.32 -9.23 11.28
CA GLY A 247 0.05 -9.37 9.85
C GLY A 247 0.31 -10.76 9.29
N LEU A 248 1.35 -11.45 9.77
CA LEU A 248 1.67 -12.82 9.39
C LEU A 248 0.56 -13.81 9.78
N GLU A 249 0.00 -13.69 10.99
CA GLU A 249 -1.09 -14.56 11.44
C GLU A 249 -2.42 -14.20 10.75
N GLN A 250 -2.70 -12.91 10.57
CA GLN A 250 -3.87 -12.43 9.82
C GLN A 250 -3.86 -12.94 8.37
N LEU A 251 -2.71 -12.90 7.71
CA LEU A 251 -2.56 -13.36 6.33
C LEU A 251 -2.85 -14.86 6.17
N LYS A 252 -2.50 -15.69 7.15
CA LYS A 252 -2.85 -17.11 7.16
C LYS A 252 -4.35 -17.34 7.19
N LYS A 253 -5.09 -16.44 7.85
CA LYS A 253 -6.54 -16.55 8.09
C LYS A 253 -7.37 -15.87 6.98
N ILE A 254 -6.76 -15.11 6.07
CA ILE A 254 -7.49 -14.22 5.15
C ILE A 254 -8.54 -14.94 4.30
N LYS A 255 -8.23 -16.13 3.78
CA LYS A 255 -9.20 -16.94 3.01
C LYS A 255 -10.41 -17.40 3.86
N LYS A 256 -10.15 -17.74 5.14
CA LYS A 256 -11.21 -18.13 6.07
C LYS A 256 -12.09 -16.92 6.42
N HIS A 257 -11.48 -15.74 6.57
CA HIS A 257 -12.20 -14.50 6.85
C HIS A 257 -13.05 -14.07 5.64
N LEU A 258 -12.54 -14.17 4.42
CA LEU A 258 -13.30 -13.91 3.20
C LEU A 258 -14.55 -14.83 3.14
N LYS A 259 -14.36 -16.14 3.24
CA LYS A 259 -15.47 -17.12 3.21
C LYS A 259 -16.57 -16.89 4.25
N LYS A 260 -16.30 -16.13 5.33
CA LYS A 260 -17.30 -15.79 6.35
C LYS A 260 -18.10 -14.53 6.00
N ARG A 261 -17.60 -13.71 5.08
CA ARG A 261 -18.25 -12.48 4.61
C ARG A 261 -19.09 -12.72 3.36
N ASP A 262 -18.70 -13.71 2.53
CA ASP A 262 -19.46 -14.23 1.39
C ASP A 262 -20.60 -15.16 1.86
#